data_8c6512a90f73212f47c4d8c6966d6d44
#
_entry.id   8c6512a90f73212f47c4d8c6966d6d44
#
_cell.length_a   1.000
_cell.length_b   1.000
_cell.length_c   1.000
_cell.angle_alpha   90.00
_cell.angle_beta   90.00
_cell.angle_gamma   90.00
#
_symmetry.space_group_name_H-M   'P 1'
#
loop_
_entity.id
_entity.type
_entity.pdbx_description
1 polymer ?
#
loop_
_entity_poly.entity_id
_entity_poly.type
_entity_poly.pdbx_seq_one_letter_code
_entity_poly.pdbx_strand_id
1 'polypeptide(L)'
;VVLMNPPYSHGIERGHDSRTGDRHLRSAWKRLMPGGRLVAVMPEWFELPKFLAGIAGPLSLRLNATIERGFIKQGTSISTRLLILDKAEDGTSPIIAQPANFAELHLLIDMLPDRVSLPAGPSIGIKPALPLRLVANRTKPVPLKVHPTAAAPSILPLDFTPLEAPAPIESQVGHYLPYRPSRISIADAVPHPTPLVESVAMGSITAPVPEVVPQLPSNLIAGGVLSAAQAETLIYAASAHARDLPGRFEPDDKGSALKASAEGHAYRMGYFLGDGTGAGKGRQVASVILDRWVRGERRHIWISKNEALLEDARRDWSALGGLPIDVQPLGQWKLGVPIGMREGILFVTYPTLRSGRSDATRLEQILEWAGEDFDGLIVFDEAHAMANAAGGEGSRGKVKGSEQGIAGVRIQNLLPRARVLYASATGASDVNNLAYATRLGLWGPETAFANREAFVADIRDGGIAAMELVARDLKSLGLYAARALSFAGVEYEILEHCLTPDQ
;
A
#
# COMPACT_ATOMS: atom_id res chain seq x y z
N VAL A 1 24.15 -12.57 -8.59
CA VAL A 1 23.72 -11.62 -9.64
C VAL A 1 22.95 -10.51 -8.98
N VAL A 2 23.19 -9.28 -9.41
CA VAL A 2 22.37 -8.11 -9.05
C VAL A 2 21.74 -7.58 -10.32
N LEU A 3 20.39 -7.48 -10.33
CA LEU A 3 19.62 -6.84 -11.41
C LEU A 3 19.07 -5.52 -10.87
N MET A 4 19.24 -4.43 -11.61
CA MET A 4 18.79 -3.13 -11.15
C MET A 4 18.30 -2.21 -12.27
N ASN A 5 17.31 -1.39 -11.96
CA ASN A 5 16.85 -0.27 -12.75
C ASN A 5 16.79 0.95 -11.83
N PRO A 6 17.93 1.64 -11.61
CA PRO A 6 17.97 2.76 -10.66
C PRO A 6 17.21 3.98 -11.22
N PRO A 7 16.71 4.86 -10.35
CA PRO A 7 16.10 6.11 -10.79
C PRO A 7 17.13 6.96 -11.54
N TYR A 8 16.72 7.57 -12.67
CA TYR A 8 17.65 8.28 -13.55
C TYR A 8 17.97 9.68 -13.09
N SER A 9 17.01 10.37 -12.47
CA SER A 9 17.15 11.81 -12.18
C SER A 9 16.43 12.30 -10.92
N HIS A 10 15.80 11.43 -10.14
CA HIS A 10 15.08 11.83 -8.94
C HIS A 10 15.56 11.01 -7.76
N GLY A 11 16.11 11.67 -6.75
CA GLY A 11 16.27 11.10 -5.41
C GLY A 11 14.90 11.11 -4.71
N ILE A 12 14.66 10.18 -3.78
CA ILE A 12 13.53 10.25 -2.86
C ILE A 12 13.65 11.59 -2.12
N GLU A 13 12.67 12.51 -2.31
CA GLU A 13 12.53 13.81 -1.63
C GLU A 13 13.43 14.99 -2.09
N ARG A 14 14.27 14.85 -3.11
CA ARG A 14 15.09 15.97 -3.59
C ARG A 14 15.01 16.08 -5.10
N GLY A 15 14.84 17.28 -5.60
CA GLY A 15 14.74 17.63 -7.01
C GLY A 15 15.69 16.90 -7.97
N HIS A 16 15.84 17.38 -9.19
CA HIS A 16 16.64 16.74 -10.24
C HIS A 16 18.09 16.49 -9.81
N ASP A 17 18.49 15.21 -9.66
CA ASP A 17 19.83 14.80 -9.35
C ASP A 17 20.35 13.80 -10.40
N SER A 18 21.13 14.29 -11.34
CA SER A 18 21.72 13.51 -12.44
C SER A 18 22.69 12.41 -11.98
N ARG A 19 23.17 12.44 -10.73
CA ARG A 19 24.12 11.47 -10.17
C ARG A 19 23.44 10.34 -9.37
N THR A 20 22.14 10.34 -9.26
CA THR A 20 21.42 9.32 -8.47
C THR A 20 21.70 7.91 -9.00
N GLY A 21 21.59 7.69 -10.32
CA GLY A 21 21.89 6.41 -10.94
C GLY A 21 23.33 5.93 -10.69
N ASP A 22 24.32 6.82 -10.78
CA ASP A 22 25.73 6.50 -10.50
C ASP A 22 25.96 6.04 -9.06
N ARG A 23 25.36 6.74 -8.08
CA ARG A 23 25.46 6.36 -6.66
C ARG A 23 24.85 4.99 -6.38
N HIS A 24 23.68 4.71 -6.95
CA HIS A 24 23.06 3.41 -6.81
C HIS A 24 23.91 2.28 -7.42
N LEU A 25 24.44 2.51 -8.62
CA LEU A 25 25.29 1.54 -9.30
C LEU A 25 26.57 1.25 -8.50
N ARG A 26 27.25 2.28 -7.97
CA ARG A 26 28.41 2.14 -7.08
C ARG A 26 28.10 1.40 -5.79
N SER A 27 26.94 1.67 -5.19
CA SER A 27 26.50 0.97 -3.98
C SER A 27 26.25 -0.51 -4.23
N ALA A 28 25.63 -0.86 -5.36
CA ALA A 28 25.43 -2.24 -5.77
C ALA A 28 26.76 -2.95 -6.06
N TRP A 29 27.67 -2.28 -6.78
CA TRP A 29 28.99 -2.81 -7.07
C TRP A 29 29.82 -3.13 -5.81
N LYS A 30 29.81 -2.24 -4.82
CA LYS A 30 30.52 -2.46 -3.55
C LYS A 30 30.04 -3.73 -2.84
N ARG A 31 28.75 -4.03 -2.91
CA ARG A 31 28.12 -5.21 -2.27
C ARG A 31 28.22 -6.48 -3.09
N LEU A 32 28.60 -6.37 -4.37
CA LEU A 32 28.73 -7.52 -5.24
C LEU A 32 29.94 -8.37 -4.80
N MET A 33 29.75 -9.66 -4.67
CA MET A 33 30.83 -10.60 -4.38
C MET A 33 31.80 -10.71 -5.58
N PRO A 34 33.08 -11.02 -5.35
CA PRO A 34 34.01 -11.40 -6.46
C PRO A 34 33.37 -12.48 -7.34
N GLY A 35 33.56 -12.43 -8.65
CA GLY A 35 32.85 -13.32 -9.61
C GLY A 35 31.37 -13.04 -9.81
N GLY A 36 30.82 -12.07 -9.10
CA GLY A 36 29.43 -11.67 -9.24
C GLY A 36 29.16 -10.86 -10.51
N ARG A 37 27.93 -10.92 -11.03
CA ARG A 37 27.47 -10.16 -12.20
C ARG A 37 26.45 -9.09 -11.80
N LEU A 38 26.67 -7.87 -12.27
CA LEU A 38 25.75 -6.73 -12.15
C LEU A 38 25.14 -6.43 -13.51
N VAL A 39 23.82 -6.38 -13.58
CA VAL A 39 23.03 -6.01 -14.75
C VAL A 39 22.25 -4.76 -14.42
N ALA A 40 22.42 -3.69 -15.19
CA ALA A 40 21.76 -2.41 -14.91
C ALA A 40 21.20 -1.80 -16.19
N VAL A 41 19.96 -1.29 -16.09
CA VAL A 41 19.34 -0.44 -17.12
C VAL A 41 19.63 1.01 -16.74
N MET A 42 20.39 1.72 -17.57
CA MET A 42 20.80 3.10 -17.35
C MET A 42 20.30 4.00 -18.47
N PRO A 43 20.14 5.31 -18.26
CA PRO A 43 19.85 6.23 -19.36
C PRO A 43 21.04 6.31 -20.34
N GLU A 44 20.78 6.64 -21.61
CA GLU A 44 21.82 6.77 -22.63
C GLU A 44 22.92 7.76 -22.22
N TRP A 45 22.57 8.88 -21.58
CA TRP A 45 23.52 9.91 -21.13
C TRP A 45 24.36 9.51 -19.91
N PHE A 46 24.22 8.28 -19.39
CA PHE A 46 25.02 7.83 -18.27
C PHE A 46 26.52 7.79 -18.64
N GLU A 47 27.35 8.49 -17.85
CA GLU A 47 28.80 8.61 -18.08
C GLU A 47 29.54 7.32 -17.71
N LEU A 48 29.40 6.26 -18.51
CA LEU A 48 30.01 4.97 -18.28
C LEU A 48 31.53 5.04 -18.09
N PRO A 49 32.32 5.80 -18.90
CA PRO A 49 33.77 5.91 -18.70
C PRO A 49 34.14 6.45 -17.32
N LYS A 50 33.42 7.46 -16.83
CA LYS A 50 33.65 8.07 -15.53
C LYS A 50 33.26 7.10 -14.38
N PHE A 51 32.24 6.31 -14.58
CA PHE A 51 31.83 5.26 -13.63
C PHE A 51 32.95 4.20 -13.55
N LEU A 52 33.40 3.66 -14.69
CA LEU A 52 34.46 2.63 -14.77
C LEU A 52 35.76 3.10 -14.16
N ALA A 53 36.21 4.33 -14.46
CA ALA A 53 37.42 4.92 -13.88
C ALA A 53 37.39 5.05 -12.35
N GLY A 54 36.21 5.15 -11.76
CA GLY A 54 36.03 5.26 -10.31
C GLY A 54 35.80 3.92 -9.59
N ILE A 55 35.93 2.79 -10.27
CA ILE A 55 35.80 1.45 -9.68
C ILE A 55 37.19 0.92 -9.30
N ALA A 56 37.30 0.48 -8.06
CA ALA A 56 38.51 -0.21 -7.59
C ALA A 56 38.30 -1.75 -7.64
N GLY A 57 39.32 -2.45 -8.05
CA GLY A 57 39.34 -3.91 -8.13
C GLY A 57 39.00 -4.48 -9.51
N PRO A 58 38.95 -5.82 -9.62
CA PRO A 58 38.76 -6.50 -10.89
C PRO A 58 37.36 -6.20 -11.47
N LEU A 59 37.30 -5.81 -12.75
CA LEU A 59 36.11 -5.46 -13.47
C LEU A 59 36.22 -5.86 -14.93
N SER A 60 35.24 -6.59 -15.45
CA SER A 60 35.02 -6.83 -16.87
C SER A 60 33.68 -6.28 -17.30
N LEU A 61 33.69 -5.36 -18.25
CA LEU A 61 32.47 -4.94 -18.96
C LEU A 61 32.12 -6.03 -19.97
N ARG A 62 30.96 -6.64 -19.87
CA ARG A 62 30.50 -7.71 -20.77
C ARG A 62 29.65 -7.19 -21.91
N LEU A 63 28.69 -6.32 -21.57
CA LEU A 63 27.76 -5.75 -22.54
C LEU A 63 27.53 -4.28 -22.23
N ASN A 64 27.54 -3.48 -23.29
CA ASN A 64 27.04 -2.11 -23.32
C ASN A 64 26.15 -1.96 -24.55
N ALA A 65 24.87 -2.21 -24.39
CA ALA A 65 23.88 -2.15 -25.48
C ALA A 65 22.92 -0.98 -25.28
N THR A 66 22.85 -0.07 -26.25
CA THR A 66 21.92 1.08 -26.23
C THR A 66 20.70 0.75 -27.09
N ILE A 67 19.51 0.88 -26.52
CA ILE A 67 18.22 0.66 -27.18
C ILE A 67 17.54 2.00 -27.31
N GLU A 68 17.44 2.48 -28.55
CA GLU A 68 16.75 3.73 -28.84
C GLU A 68 15.26 3.58 -28.60
N ARG A 69 14.70 4.46 -27.74
CA ARG A 69 13.26 4.53 -27.45
C ARG A 69 12.59 3.19 -27.16
N GLY A 70 13.35 2.22 -26.61
CA GLY A 70 12.87 0.84 -26.40
C GLY A 70 11.61 0.74 -25.53
N PHE A 71 11.35 1.72 -24.70
CA PHE A 71 10.21 1.76 -23.76
C PHE A 71 9.11 2.75 -24.17
N ILE A 72 8.97 3.09 -25.46
CA ILE A 72 7.95 4.04 -25.95
C ILE A 72 6.52 3.53 -25.67
N LYS A 73 6.30 2.23 -25.74
CA LYS A 73 5.02 1.60 -25.41
C LYS A 73 4.67 1.68 -23.91
N GLN A 74 5.65 1.91 -23.05
CA GLN A 74 5.51 2.11 -21.61
C GLN A 74 5.47 3.60 -21.21
N GLY A 75 5.36 4.50 -22.19
CA GLY A 75 5.13 5.93 -21.97
C GLY A 75 6.42 6.77 -21.79
N THR A 76 7.61 6.23 -22.11
CA THR A 76 8.85 7.01 -22.10
C THR A 76 9.55 6.98 -23.45
N SER A 77 10.02 8.14 -23.91
CA SER A 77 10.83 8.29 -25.13
C SER A 77 12.35 8.26 -24.87
N ILE A 78 12.75 7.98 -23.65
CA ILE A 78 14.16 7.96 -23.25
C ILE A 78 14.84 6.72 -23.84
N SER A 79 15.98 6.94 -24.54
CA SER A 79 16.87 5.85 -24.95
C SER A 79 17.59 5.30 -23.72
N THR A 80 17.66 3.98 -23.62
CA THR A 80 18.23 3.30 -22.46
C THR A 80 19.44 2.44 -22.86
N ARG A 81 20.30 2.21 -21.89
CA ARG A 81 21.52 1.43 -22.02
C ARG A 81 21.47 0.24 -21.06
N LEU A 82 21.60 -0.96 -21.60
CA LEU A 82 21.81 -2.16 -20.78
C LEU A 82 23.29 -2.36 -20.55
N LEU A 83 23.70 -2.36 -19.29
CA LEU A 83 25.06 -2.62 -18.85
C LEU A 83 25.13 -3.98 -18.15
N ILE A 84 26.10 -4.80 -18.54
CA ILE A 84 26.44 -6.05 -17.84
C ILE A 84 27.92 -6.02 -17.46
N LEU A 85 28.19 -6.13 -16.18
CA LEU A 85 29.51 -6.01 -15.57
C LEU A 85 29.78 -7.21 -14.67
N ASP A 86 30.94 -7.82 -14.81
CA ASP A 86 31.42 -8.89 -13.91
C ASP A 86 32.50 -8.37 -12.98
N LYS A 87 32.42 -8.72 -11.71
CA LYS A 87 33.46 -8.42 -10.71
C LYS A 87 34.58 -9.46 -10.79
N ALA A 88 35.19 -9.56 -11.96
CA ALA A 88 36.28 -10.45 -12.29
C ALA A 88 37.08 -9.83 -13.44
N GLU A 89 38.36 -10.20 -13.57
CA GLU A 89 39.19 -9.90 -14.74
C GLU A 89 39.47 -11.19 -15.49
N ASP A 90 39.11 -11.26 -16.78
CA ASP A 90 39.36 -12.42 -17.63
C ASP A 90 39.85 -12.07 -19.04
N GLY A 91 40.14 -10.79 -19.31
CA GLY A 91 40.67 -10.31 -20.59
C GLY A 91 39.66 -10.34 -21.75
N THR A 92 38.39 -10.65 -21.53
CA THR A 92 37.37 -10.68 -22.57
C THR A 92 36.99 -9.28 -23.01
N SER A 93 36.96 -9.02 -24.31
CA SER A 93 36.51 -7.74 -24.86
C SER A 93 34.99 -7.55 -24.70
N PRO A 94 34.51 -6.34 -24.36
CA PRO A 94 33.09 -6.07 -24.22
C PRO A 94 32.37 -6.09 -25.55
N ILE A 95 31.11 -6.56 -25.54
CA ILE A 95 30.17 -6.38 -26.65
C ILE A 95 29.58 -4.97 -26.53
N ILE A 96 29.82 -4.12 -27.55
CA ILE A 96 29.21 -2.78 -27.63
C ILE A 96 28.30 -2.78 -28.85
N ALA A 97 27.01 -2.54 -28.66
CA ALA A 97 26.01 -2.69 -29.72
C ALA A 97 24.86 -1.71 -29.57
N GLN A 98 24.12 -1.51 -30.68
CA GLN A 98 22.84 -0.80 -30.75
C GLN A 98 21.82 -1.72 -31.39
N PRO A 99 21.25 -2.67 -30.64
CA PRO A 99 20.24 -3.59 -31.18
C PRO A 99 18.98 -2.82 -31.57
N ALA A 100 18.43 -3.13 -32.75
CA ALA A 100 17.23 -2.48 -33.28
C ALA A 100 15.95 -2.86 -32.50
N ASN A 101 15.98 -3.97 -31.77
CA ASN A 101 14.83 -4.47 -30.99
C ASN A 101 15.29 -5.40 -29.87
N PHE A 102 14.33 -5.79 -29.00
CA PHE A 102 14.62 -6.68 -27.88
C PHE A 102 15.01 -8.10 -28.28
N ALA A 103 14.61 -8.59 -29.46
CA ALA A 103 15.01 -9.92 -29.93
C ALA A 103 16.51 -9.96 -30.26
N GLU A 104 17.02 -8.93 -30.91
CA GLU A 104 18.47 -8.78 -31.15
C GLU A 104 19.24 -8.62 -29.84
N LEU A 105 18.71 -7.85 -28.89
CA LEU A 105 19.31 -7.73 -27.56
C LEU A 105 19.41 -9.08 -26.87
N HIS A 106 18.39 -9.92 -26.98
CA HIS A 106 18.39 -11.26 -26.40
C HIS A 106 19.51 -12.12 -26.98
N LEU A 107 19.70 -12.09 -28.29
CA LEU A 107 20.79 -12.81 -28.94
C LEU A 107 22.17 -12.36 -28.44
N LEU A 108 22.36 -11.05 -28.21
CA LEU A 108 23.60 -10.53 -27.66
C LEU A 108 23.84 -11.01 -26.22
N ILE A 109 22.78 -11.14 -25.43
CA ILE A 109 22.87 -11.67 -24.05
C ILE A 109 23.23 -13.16 -24.07
N ASP A 110 22.67 -13.94 -25.00
CA ASP A 110 22.95 -15.38 -25.15
C ASP A 110 24.40 -15.66 -25.57
N MET A 111 25.06 -14.69 -26.21
CA MET A 111 26.48 -14.79 -26.60
C MET A 111 27.45 -14.51 -25.44
N LEU A 112 26.95 -14.03 -24.31
CA LEU A 112 27.82 -13.69 -23.17
C LEU A 112 28.39 -14.96 -22.53
N PRO A 113 29.66 -14.94 -22.11
CA PRO A 113 30.26 -16.06 -21.39
C PRO A 113 29.54 -16.28 -20.04
N ASP A 114 29.53 -17.52 -19.60
CA ASP A 114 29.09 -17.85 -18.25
C ASP A 114 29.93 -17.07 -17.21
N ARG A 115 29.32 -16.85 -16.05
CA ARG A 115 30.03 -16.21 -14.94
C ARG A 115 31.21 -17.07 -14.52
N VAL A 116 32.32 -16.41 -14.16
CA VAL A 116 33.45 -17.08 -13.54
C VAL A 116 32.97 -17.73 -12.22
N SER A 117 32.97 -19.05 -12.17
CA SER A 117 32.68 -19.79 -10.94
C SER A 117 33.85 -19.65 -10.00
N LEU A 118 33.64 -19.03 -8.84
CA LEU A 118 34.62 -19.06 -7.77
C LEU A 118 34.75 -20.49 -7.24
N PRO A 119 35.99 -20.95 -6.90
CA PRO A 119 36.14 -22.20 -6.15
C PRO A 119 35.31 -22.12 -4.87
N ALA A 120 34.55 -23.15 -4.58
CA ALA A 120 33.64 -23.23 -3.44
C ALA A 120 34.41 -22.98 -2.13
N GLY A 121 34.18 -21.83 -1.50
CA GLY A 121 34.52 -21.63 -0.09
C GLY A 121 33.72 -22.59 0.77
N PRO A 122 34.09 -22.82 2.06
CA PRO A 122 33.44 -23.81 2.91
C PRO A 122 31.93 -23.62 2.94
N SER A 123 31.22 -24.62 2.47
CA SER A 123 29.77 -24.62 2.31
C SER A 123 29.05 -24.60 3.64
N ILE A 124 28.35 -23.52 3.94
CA ILE A 124 27.16 -23.57 4.80
C ILE A 124 26.09 -24.26 3.96
N GLY A 125 25.71 -25.48 4.35
CA GLY A 125 24.96 -26.43 3.53
C GLY A 125 23.57 -25.97 3.11
N ILE A 126 23.48 -25.27 1.99
CA ILE A 126 22.25 -25.11 1.21
C ILE A 126 22.45 -25.91 -0.08
N LYS A 127 21.76 -27.03 -0.20
CA LYS A 127 21.82 -27.87 -1.42
C LYS A 127 21.27 -27.08 -2.60
N PRO A 128 21.99 -26.97 -3.73
CA PRO A 128 21.47 -26.32 -4.92
C PRO A 128 20.34 -27.15 -5.56
N ALA A 129 19.32 -26.45 -6.03
CA ALA A 129 18.27 -27.04 -6.85
C ALA A 129 18.86 -27.47 -8.20
N LEU A 130 18.57 -28.71 -8.60
CA LEU A 130 18.99 -29.29 -9.87
C LEU A 130 18.31 -28.60 -11.06
N PRO A 131 19.00 -28.44 -12.21
CA PRO A 131 18.41 -27.85 -13.40
C PRO A 131 17.33 -28.76 -14.00
N LEU A 132 16.18 -28.20 -14.33
CA LEU A 132 15.10 -28.84 -15.07
C LEU A 132 15.58 -29.17 -16.51
N ARG A 133 15.91 -30.41 -16.79
CA ARG A 133 15.97 -30.95 -18.16
C ARG A 133 14.58 -31.50 -18.52
N LEU A 134 13.92 -30.84 -19.46
CA LEU A 134 12.76 -31.41 -20.15
C LEU A 134 13.23 -32.57 -21.02
N VAL A 135 13.10 -33.80 -20.53
CA VAL A 135 13.18 -35.00 -21.34
C VAL A 135 11.81 -35.67 -21.28
N ALA A 136 11.11 -35.60 -22.42
CA ALA A 136 9.91 -36.38 -22.61
C ALA A 136 10.32 -37.86 -22.70
N ASN A 137 10.16 -38.60 -21.62
CA ASN A 137 10.11 -40.04 -21.64
C ASN A 137 9.11 -40.57 -20.60
N ARG A 138 8.13 -41.29 -21.13
CA ARG A 138 7.14 -42.04 -20.36
C ARG A 138 7.82 -43.10 -19.52
N THR A 139 7.96 -42.89 -18.25
CA THR A 139 8.24 -43.94 -17.26
C THR A 139 7.26 -43.82 -16.10
N LYS A 140 6.86 -44.96 -15.58
CA LYS A 140 5.85 -45.18 -14.53
C LYS A 140 6.03 -44.24 -13.33
N PRO A 141 4.95 -43.79 -12.67
CA PRO A 141 5.04 -42.86 -11.54
C PRO A 141 5.79 -43.51 -10.39
N VAL A 142 6.92 -42.91 -10.04
CA VAL A 142 7.62 -43.17 -8.78
C VAL A 142 6.81 -42.45 -7.69
N PRO A 143 6.45 -43.10 -6.57
CA PRO A 143 5.73 -42.42 -5.51
C PRO A 143 6.58 -41.27 -4.98
N LEU A 144 6.09 -40.03 -5.13
CA LEU A 144 6.65 -38.86 -4.47
C LEU A 144 6.63 -39.13 -2.96
N LYS A 145 7.80 -39.17 -2.32
CA LYS A 145 7.87 -39.00 -0.87
C LYS A 145 7.36 -37.60 -0.56
N VAL A 146 6.10 -37.53 -0.16
CA VAL A 146 5.51 -36.31 0.41
C VAL A 146 6.27 -36.07 1.72
N HIS A 147 7.17 -35.09 1.73
CA HIS A 147 7.63 -34.55 3.00
C HIS A 147 6.39 -34.02 3.72
N PRO A 148 6.26 -34.24 5.03
CA PRO A 148 5.11 -33.70 5.75
C PRO A 148 5.11 -32.19 5.52
N THR A 149 4.12 -31.72 4.78
CA THR A 149 3.82 -30.32 4.64
C THR A 149 3.61 -29.80 6.05
N ALA A 150 4.34 -28.77 6.47
CA ALA A 150 4.04 -28.12 7.73
C ALA A 150 2.53 -27.88 7.77
N ALA A 151 1.87 -28.36 8.81
CA ALA A 151 0.42 -28.23 8.94
C ALA A 151 0.06 -26.76 8.70
N ALA A 152 -0.94 -26.50 7.88
CA ALA A 152 -1.42 -25.15 7.67
C ALA A 152 -1.72 -24.53 9.04
N PRO A 153 -1.32 -23.26 9.31
CA PRO A 153 -1.54 -22.65 10.59
C PRO A 153 -3.04 -22.66 10.90
N SER A 154 -3.39 -23.05 12.12
CA SER A 154 -4.78 -23.05 12.58
C SER A 154 -5.32 -21.61 12.60
N ILE A 155 -6.57 -21.44 12.18
CA ILE A 155 -7.27 -20.17 12.32
C ILE A 155 -7.78 -20.10 13.76
N LEU A 156 -7.35 -19.07 14.48
CA LEU A 156 -7.71 -18.86 15.88
C LEU A 156 -8.34 -17.47 16.09
N PRO A 157 -9.18 -17.32 17.12
CA PRO A 157 -9.59 -16.00 17.60
C PRO A 157 -8.35 -15.20 18.00
N LEU A 158 -8.35 -13.92 17.64
CA LEU A 158 -7.36 -12.96 18.14
C LEU A 158 -7.82 -12.43 19.50
N ASP A 159 -7.58 -13.21 20.54
CA ASP A 159 -8.00 -12.88 21.87
C ASP A 159 -7.25 -11.67 22.43
N PHE A 160 -7.98 -10.84 23.16
CA PHE A 160 -7.44 -9.69 23.87
C PHE A 160 -8.05 -9.58 25.26
N THR A 161 -7.30 -9.00 26.20
CA THR A 161 -7.77 -8.71 27.54
C THR A 161 -8.02 -7.20 27.66
N PRO A 162 -9.23 -6.76 28.05
CA PRO A 162 -9.48 -5.37 28.37
C PRO A 162 -8.61 -4.89 29.53
N LEU A 163 -8.09 -3.66 29.42
CA LEU A 163 -7.36 -3.00 30.47
C LEU A 163 -8.29 -2.04 31.21
N GLU A 164 -8.32 -2.10 32.53
CA GLU A 164 -9.20 -1.25 33.38
C GLU A 164 -8.81 0.23 33.30
N ALA A 165 -7.50 0.51 33.26
CA ALA A 165 -6.97 1.85 33.10
C ALA A 165 -5.71 1.82 32.23
N PRO A 166 -5.48 2.85 31.39
CA PRO A 166 -4.20 3.01 30.71
C PRO A 166 -3.10 3.19 31.75
N ALA A 167 -1.96 2.51 31.56
CA ALA A 167 -0.81 2.73 32.41
C ALA A 167 -0.33 4.19 32.31
N PRO A 168 0.14 4.82 33.42
CA PRO A 168 0.61 6.20 33.40
C PRO A 168 1.69 6.40 32.34
N ILE A 169 1.70 7.56 31.70
CA ILE A 169 2.71 7.93 30.71
C ILE A 169 3.88 8.54 31.48
N GLU A 170 5.02 7.87 31.46
CA GLU A 170 6.20 8.29 32.25
C GLU A 170 7.01 9.42 31.58
N SER A 171 6.88 9.60 30.26
CA SER A 171 7.62 10.62 29.53
C SER A 171 6.80 11.25 28.42
N GLN A 172 6.83 12.58 28.35
CA GLN A 172 6.27 13.36 27.26
C GLN A 172 7.41 13.95 26.43
N VAL A 173 7.39 13.71 25.11
CA VAL A 173 8.36 14.29 24.17
C VAL A 173 7.63 15.35 23.34
N GLY A 174 7.66 16.60 23.81
CA GLY A 174 7.00 17.71 23.13
C GLY A 174 5.47 17.51 22.99
N HIS A 175 4.96 17.51 21.74
CA HIS A 175 3.54 17.35 21.44
C HIS A 175 3.12 15.89 21.20
N TYR A 176 4.01 14.93 21.38
CA TYR A 176 3.78 13.53 21.14
C TYR A 176 4.05 12.69 22.38
N LEU A 177 3.28 11.62 22.50
CA LEU A 177 3.43 10.60 23.53
C LEU A 177 3.84 9.27 22.88
N PRO A 178 4.71 8.46 23.52
CA PRO A 178 4.96 7.10 23.09
C PRO A 178 3.65 6.33 23.02
N TYR A 179 3.37 5.74 21.84
CA TYR A 179 2.16 4.97 21.64
C TYR A 179 2.26 3.59 22.28
N ARG A 180 1.18 3.19 22.91
CA ARG A 180 0.92 1.84 23.38
C ARG A 180 -0.59 1.58 23.36
N PRO A 181 -1.04 0.34 23.12
CA PRO A 181 -2.43 0.00 23.31
C PRO A 181 -2.88 0.38 24.73
N SER A 182 -3.89 1.24 24.81
CA SER A 182 -4.31 1.83 26.09
C SER A 182 -5.52 1.14 26.71
N ARG A 183 -6.26 0.35 25.92
CA ARG A 183 -7.54 -0.25 26.33
C ARG A 183 -7.53 -1.77 26.30
N ILE A 184 -6.66 -2.36 25.51
CA ILE A 184 -6.55 -3.81 25.35
C ILE A 184 -5.11 -4.27 25.43
N SER A 185 -4.89 -5.49 25.89
CA SER A 185 -3.64 -6.23 25.77
C SER A 185 -3.88 -7.47 24.91
N ILE A 186 -3.01 -7.69 23.95
CA ILE A 186 -3.09 -8.80 23.00
C ILE A 186 -1.97 -9.79 23.37
N ALA A 187 -2.34 -11.03 23.68
CA ALA A 187 -1.38 -12.05 24.05
C ALA A 187 -0.38 -12.32 22.92
N ASP A 188 0.88 -12.52 23.26
CA ASP A 188 1.99 -12.80 22.34
C ASP A 188 2.26 -11.73 21.26
N ALA A 189 1.55 -10.59 21.28
CA ALA A 189 1.78 -9.53 20.33
C ALA A 189 3.05 -8.73 20.66
N VAL A 190 3.92 -8.59 19.67
CA VAL A 190 5.17 -7.83 19.79
C VAL A 190 4.93 -6.35 19.49
N PRO A 191 5.71 -5.44 20.11
CA PRO A 191 5.70 -4.02 19.73
C PRO A 191 6.02 -3.84 18.24
N HIS A 192 5.61 -2.70 17.67
CA HIS A 192 6.03 -2.32 16.32
C HIS A 192 7.58 -2.19 16.28
N PRO A 193 8.26 -2.66 15.21
CA PRO A 193 9.73 -2.66 15.14
C PRO A 193 10.36 -1.26 15.27
N THR A 194 9.64 -0.23 14.87
CA THR A 194 10.01 1.17 15.12
C THR A 194 9.06 1.74 16.18
N PRO A 195 9.55 2.44 17.21
CA PRO A 195 8.70 3.07 18.20
C PRO A 195 7.63 3.96 17.55
N LEU A 196 6.39 3.82 17.97
CA LEU A 196 5.28 4.63 17.51
C LEU A 196 4.98 5.72 18.56
N VAL A 197 4.44 6.84 18.05
CA VAL A 197 3.95 7.96 18.87
C VAL A 197 2.55 8.36 18.41
N GLU A 198 1.80 8.97 19.29
CA GLU A 198 0.54 9.66 18.99
C GLU A 198 0.57 11.08 19.55
N SER A 199 -0.28 11.99 19.06
CA SER A 199 -0.36 13.33 19.64
C SER A 199 -0.87 13.28 21.09
N VAL A 200 -0.48 14.25 21.91
CA VAL A 200 -0.94 14.35 23.31
C VAL A 200 -2.46 14.37 23.39
N ALA A 201 -3.12 15.06 22.47
CA ALA A 201 -4.57 15.11 22.40
C ALA A 201 -5.19 13.73 22.16
N MET A 202 -4.63 12.96 21.25
CA MET A 202 -5.09 11.60 20.97
C MET A 202 -4.76 10.65 22.14
N GLY A 203 -3.58 10.78 22.74
CA GLY A 203 -3.17 9.96 23.88
C GLY A 203 -3.99 10.20 25.14
N SER A 204 -4.63 11.38 25.28
CA SER A 204 -5.51 11.70 26.41
C SER A 204 -6.89 11.01 26.33
N ILE A 205 -7.24 10.41 25.20
CA ILE A 205 -8.54 9.76 24.98
C ILE A 205 -8.35 8.24 24.95
N THR A 206 -9.17 7.56 25.74
CA THR A 206 -9.23 6.10 25.76
C THR A 206 -10.34 5.64 24.80
N ALA A 207 -10.00 4.71 23.91
CA ALA A 207 -10.98 4.05 23.06
C ALA A 207 -11.91 3.14 23.88
N PRO A 208 -13.11 2.78 23.41
CA PRO A 208 -14.01 1.86 24.10
C PRO A 208 -13.42 0.43 24.15
N VAL A 209 -13.98 -0.43 24.99
CA VAL A 209 -13.68 -1.86 24.94
C VAL A 209 -14.23 -2.42 23.61
N PRO A 210 -13.42 -3.08 22.79
CA PRO A 210 -13.91 -3.70 21.56
C PRO A 210 -14.86 -4.85 21.85
N GLU A 211 -15.86 -5.05 21.00
CA GLU A 211 -16.91 -6.07 21.19
C GLU A 211 -16.69 -7.31 20.32
N VAL A 212 -15.83 -7.22 19.30
CA VAL A 212 -15.63 -8.28 18.31
C VAL A 212 -14.22 -8.83 18.39
N VAL A 213 -14.14 -10.15 18.42
CA VAL A 213 -12.88 -10.89 18.35
C VAL A 213 -12.64 -11.34 16.90
N PRO A 214 -11.63 -10.79 16.20
CA PRO A 214 -11.27 -11.21 14.85
C PRO A 214 -10.69 -12.62 14.83
N GLN A 215 -10.58 -13.20 13.61
CA GLN A 215 -9.95 -14.51 13.39
C GLN A 215 -8.76 -14.38 12.47
N LEU A 216 -7.64 -14.96 12.85
CA LEU A 216 -6.41 -14.95 12.08
C LEU A 216 -5.69 -16.30 12.13
N PRO A 217 -4.81 -16.61 11.16
CA PRO A 217 -3.81 -17.65 11.30
C PRO A 217 -2.93 -17.43 12.54
N SER A 218 -2.77 -18.45 13.37
CA SER A 218 -2.11 -18.38 14.69
C SER A 218 -0.66 -17.86 14.64
N ASN A 219 0.03 -18.06 13.53
CA ASN A 219 1.42 -17.64 13.33
C ASN A 219 1.60 -16.14 13.09
N LEU A 220 0.54 -15.36 12.81
CA LEU A 220 0.68 -13.96 12.43
C LEU A 220 1.02 -13.05 13.63
N ILE A 221 0.51 -13.37 14.80
CA ILE A 221 0.80 -12.62 16.04
C ILE A 221 2.07 -13.16 16.69
N ALA A 222 2.11 -14.44 17.03
CA ALA A 222 3.27 -15.06 17.68
C ALA A 222 4.55 -15.00 16.82
N GLY A 223 4.42 -15.01 15.50
CA GLY A 223 5.53 -14.82 14.54
C GLY A 223 5.94 -13.37 14.31
N GLY A 224 5.28 -12.39 14.95
CA GLY A 224 5.60 -10.98 14.81
C GLY A 224 5.32 -10.39 13.42
N VAL A 225 4.49 -11.06 12.61
CA VAL A 225 4.08 -10.55 11.28
C VAL A 225 3.19 -9.33 11.42
N LEU A 226 2.31 -9.34 12.44
CA LEU A 226 1.53 -8.19 12.88
C LEU A 226 2.02 -7.77 14.27
N SER A 227 2.35 -6.49 14.42
CA SER A 227 2.66 -5.90 15.72
C SER A 227 1.39 -5.66 16.54
N ALA A 228 1.55 -5.44 17.86
CA ALA A 228 0.44 -5.13 18.76
C ALA A 228 -0.43 -3.97 18.23
N ALA A 229 0.19 -2.87 17.76
CA ALA A 229 -0.54 -1.73 17.21
C ALA A 229 -1.30 -2.07 15.92
N GLN A 230 -0.76 -2.94 15.07
CA GLN A 230 -1.41 -3.36 13.83
C GLN A 230 -2.57 -4.34 14.12
N ALA A 231 -2.39 -5.25 15.07
CA ALA A 231 -3.45 -6.15 15.53
C ALA A 231 -4.59 -5.39 16.24
N GLU A 232 -4.26 -4.36 17.01
CA GLU A 232 -5.25 -3.47 17.63
C GLU A 232 -6.14 -2.79 16.58
N THR A 233 -5.57 -2.32 15.46
CA THR A 233 -6.35 -1.75 14.35
C THR A 233 -7.38 -2.74 13.80
N LEU A 234 -6.98 -4.01 13.61
CA LEU A 234 -7.90 -5.04 13.16
C LEU A 234 -9.06 -5.23 14.15
N ILE A 235 -8.78 -5.28 15.46
CA ILE A 235 -9.79 -5.46 16.50
C ILE A 235 -10.81 -4.31 16.49
N TYR A 236 -10.33 -3.06 16.44
CA TYR A 236 -11.23 -1.89 16.40
C TYR A 236 -11.99 -1.77 15.08
N ALA A 237 -11.36 -2.05 13.94
CA ALA A 237 -12.04 -2.07 12.66
C ALA A 237 -13.13 -3.15 12.61
N ALA A 238 -12.88 -4.35 13.14
CA ALA A 238 -13.88 -5.41 13.22
C ALA A 238 -15.07 -5.00 14.12
N SER A 239 -14.80 -4.34 15.25
CA SER A 239 -15.83 -3.84 16.16
C SER A 239 -16.64 -2.68 15.55
N ALA A 240 -15.98 -1.77 14.82
CA ALA A 240 -16.67 -0.71 14.07
C ALA A 240 -17.61 -1.30 13.01
N HIS A 241 -17.10 -2.25 12.22
CA HIS A 241 -17.87 -2.90 11.15
C HIS A 241 -19.01 -3.81 11.63
N ALA A 242 -19.10 -4.11 12.93
CA ALA A 242 -20.20 -4.85 13.52
C ALA A 242 -21.39 -3.95 13.90
N ARG A 243 -21.19 -2.63 13.91
CA ARG A 243 -22.22 -1.64 14.23
C ARG A 243 -22.77 -1.01 12.95
N ASP A 244 -23.99 -0.52 13.02
CA ASP A 244 -24.62 0.26 11.96
C ASP A 244 -24.64 1.76 12.32
N LEU A 245 -24.72 2.61 11.31
CA LEU A 245 -25.01 4.04 11.49
C LEU A 245 -26.38 4.21 12.15
N PRO A 246 -26.56 5.21 13.02
CA PRO A 246 -27.87 5.53 13.59
C PRO A 246 -28.89 5.84 12.49
N GLY A 247 -29.98 5.08 12.46
CA GLY A 247 -31.07 5.24 11.50
C GLY A 247 -30.94 4.38 10.24
N ARG A 248 -31.85 4.61 9.31
CA ARG A 248 -31.91 3.94 8.01
C ARG A 248 -31.84 4.99 6.91
N PHE A 249 -31.28 4.64 5.77
CA PHE A 249 -30.99 5.59 4.71
C PHE A 249 -31.29 5.03 3.34
N GLU A 250 -31.61 5.92 2.42
CA GLU A 250 -31.64 5.67 0.98
C GLU A 250 -30.65 6.59 0.28
N PRO A 251 -29.94 6.10 -0.74
CA PRO A 251 -29.13 6.96 -1.58
C PRO A 251 -30.05 7.87 -2.42
N ASP A 252 -29.58 9.09 -2.69
CA ASP A 252 -30.23 9.94 -3.69
C ASP A 252 -30.13 9.32 -5.09
N ASP A 253 -30.86 9.86 -6.09
CA ASP A 253 -30.91 9.35 -7.47
C ASP A 253 -29.54 9.18 -8.10
N LYS A 254 -28.54 9.91 -7.63
CA LYS A 254 -27.15 9.86 -8.10
C LYS A 254 -26.23 9.03 -7.22
N GLY A 255 -26.70 8.53 -6.09
CA GLY A 255 -25.89 7.85 -5.07
C GLY A 255 -24.90 8.77 -4.35
N SER A 256 -25.02 10.09 -4.49
CA SER A 256 -24.06 11.07 -3.98
C SER A 256 -24.30 11.47 -2.52
N ALA A 257 -25.49 11.25 -2.00
CA ALA A 257 -25.88 11.53 -0.63
C ALA A 257 -26.80 10.43 -0.08
N LEU A 258 -26.75 10.25 1.24
CA LEU A 258 -27.70 9.39 1.97
C LEU A 258 -28.78 10.29 2.59
N LYS A 259 -30.04 9.94 2.38
CA LYS A 259 -31.20 10.57 2.97
C LYS A 259 -31.80 9.64 4.02
N ALA A 260 -32.13 10.15 5.21
CA ALA A 260 -32.81 9.38 6.22
C ALA A 260 -34.19 8.94 5.70
N SER A 261 -34.50 7.66 5.79
CA SER A 261 -35.75 7.06 5.31
C SER A 261 -36.10 5.85 6.16
N ALA A 262 -37.34 5.74 6.60
CA ALA A 262 -37.82 4.58 7.37
C ALA A 262 -37.74 3.28 6.55
N GLU A 263 -37.96 3.36 5.26
CA GLU A 263 -37.95 2.24 4.32
C GLU A 263 -36.52 1.93 3.79
N GLY A 264 -35.53 2.79 4.10
CA GLY A 264 -34.16 2.66 3.65
C GLY A 264 -33.43 1.48 4.26
N HIS A 265 -32.13 1.39 3.98
CA HIS A 265 -31.24 0.34 4.46
C HIS A 265 -30.48 0.78 5.72
N ALA A 266 -30.11 -0.18 6.57
CA ALA A 266 -29.08 0.00 7.59
C ALA A 266 -27.69 -0.01 6.91
N TYR A 267 -26.85 0.94 7.28
CA TYR A 267 -25.49 1.10 6.76
C TYR A 267 -24.46 0.78 7.83
N ARG A 268 -23.52 -0.11 7.54
CA ARG A 268 -22.46 -0.43 8.49
C ARG A 268 -21.56 0.78 8.75
N MET A 269 -21.14 0.94 10.00
CA MET A 269 -20.10 1.92 10.34
C MET A 269 -18.78 1.57 9.67
N GLY A 270 -18.02 2.59 9.35
CA GLY A 270 -16.66 2.48 8.82
C GLY A 270 -15.60 2.64 9.90
N TYR A 271 -14.35 2.45 9.52
CA TYR A 271 -13.19 2.71 10.35
C TYR A 271 -12.16 3.55 9.60
N PHE A 272 -11.52 4.49 10.30
CA PHE A 272 -10.50 5.36 9.70
C PHE A 272 -9.12 5.07 10.31
N LEU A 273 -8.20 4.62 9.47
CA LEU A 273 -6.80 4.39 9.80
C LEU A 273 -5.96 5.60 9.38
N GLY A 274 -5.65 6.46 10.34
CA GLY A 274 -4.90 7.70 10.18
C GLY A 274 -3.40 7.57 10.42
N ASP A 275 -2.87 6.36 10.46
CA ASP A 275 -1.46 6.11 10.74
C ASP A 275 -0.53 6.79 9.73
N GLY A 276 0.58 7.32 10.21
CA GLY A 276 1.64 7.90 9.39
C GLY A 276 2.33 6.91 8.47
N THR A 277 3.14 7.43 7.56
CA THR A 277 3.98 6.61 6.68
C THR A 277 4.95 5.77 7.51
N GLY A 278 5.12 4.50 7.15
CA GLY A 278 6.00 3.56 7.84
C GLY A 278 5.35 2.72 8.94
N ALA A 279 4.17 3.07 9.45
CA ALA A 279 3.44 2.26 10.44
C ALA A 279 2.82 0.96 9.88
N GLY A 280 2.99 0.71 8.58
CA GLY A 280 2.53 -0.52 7.92
C GLY A 280 1.03 -0.56 7.65
N LYS A 281 0.44 0.57 7.20
CA LYS A 281 -1.00 0.65 6.87
C LYS A 281 -1.48 -0.45 5.91
N GLY A 282 -0.73 -0.74 4.84
CA GLY A 282 -1.12 -1.79 3.88
C GLY A 282 -1.28 -3.15 4.55
N ARG A 283 -0.39 -3.50 5.48
CA ARG A 283 -0.50 -4.76 6.24
C ARG A 283 -1.69 -4.76 7.20
N GLN A 284 -2.01 -3.63 7.81
CA GLN A 284 -3.20 -3.48 8.64
C GLN A 284 -4.47 -3.64 7.80
N VAL A 285 -4.55 -2.99 6.64
CA VAL A 285 -5.64 -3.15 5.66
C VAL A 285 -5.80 -4.61 5.26
N ALA A 286 -4.70 -5.26 4.86
CA ALA A 286 -4.71 -6.67 4.47
C ALA A 286 -5.18 -7.59 5.62
N SER A 287 -4.86 -7.27 6.89
CA SER A 287 -5.32 -8.05 8.04
C SER A 287 -6.83 -7.98 8.26
N VAL A 288 -7.44 -6.81 8.01
CA VAL A 288 -8.91 -6.65 8.06
C VAL A 288 -9.59 -7.45 6.94
N ILE A 289 -9.00 -7.48 5.75
CA ILE A 289 -9.47 -8.36 4.66
C ILE A 289 -9.34 -9.82 5.09
N LEU A 290 -8.21 -10.22 5.67
CA LEU A 290 -7.93 -11.60 6.03
C LEU A 290 -8.92 -12.15 7.08
N ASP A 291 -9.29 -11.37 8.11
CA ASP A 291 -10.34 -11.77 9.06
C ASP A 291 -11.64 -12.12 8.34
N ARG A 292 -12.04 -11.32 7.35
CA ARG A 292 -13.25 -11.60 6.57
C ARG A 292 -13.07 -12.78 5.63
N TRP A 293 -11.88 -12.89 5.03
CA TRP A 293 -11.53 -13.97 4.12
C TRP A 293 -11.59 -15.34 4.78
N VAL A 294 -11.06 -15.49 5.99
CA VAL A 294 -11.11 -16.76 6.73
C VAL A 294 -12.52 -17.11 7.23
N ARG A 295 -13.41 -16.13 7.31
CA ARG A 295 -14.85 -16.31 7.61
C ARG A 295 -15.69 -16.66 6.39
N GLY A 296 -15.07 -16.73 5.19
CA GLY A 296 -15.74 -17.10 3.93
C GLY A 296 -16.19 -15.92 3.08
N GLU A 297 -16.03 -14.69 3.52
CA GLU A 297 -16.29 -13.50 2.71
C GLU A 297 -15.09 -13.26 1.79
N ARG A 298 -15.23 -13.67 0.52
CA ARG A 298 -14.10 -13.81 -0.41
C ARG A 298 -14.05 -12.72 -1.48
N ARG A 299 -14.93 -11.72 -1.47
CA ARG A 299 -14.94 -10.60 -2.40
C ARG A 299 -14.68 -9.31 -1.68
N HIS A 300 -13.61 -8.59 -2.07
CA HIS A 300 -13.21 -7.32 -1.48
C HIS A 300 -12.80 -6.34 -2.56
N ILE A 301 -12.83 -5.04 -2.28
CA ILE A 301 -12.44 -3.97 -3.19
C ILE A 301 -11.34 -3.15 -2.52
N TRP A 302 -10.20 -3.00 -3.17
CA TRP A 302 -9.09 -2.16 -2.71
C TRP A 302 -8.88 -1.02 -3.69
N ILE A 303 -9.28 0.19 -3.29
CA ILE A 303 -9.16 1.40 -4.10
C ILE A 303 -7.95 2.18 -3.63
N SER A 304 -7.05 2.55 -4.56
CA SER A 304 -5.84 3.30 -4.25
C SER A 304 -5.51 4.36 -5.30
N LYS A 305 -4.46 5.13 -5.10
CA LYS A 305 -4.14 6.32 -5.89
C LYS A 305 -3.68 6.01 -7.31
N ASN A 306 -2.88 4.97 -7.50
CA ASN A 306 -2.30 4.58 -8.78
C ASN A 306 -1.99 3.08 -8.86
N GLU A 307 -1.69 2.60 -10.07
CA GLU A 307 -1.43 1.17 -10.33
C GLU A 307 -0.10 0.67 -9.72
N ALA A 308 0.87 1.53 -9.44
CA ALA A 308 2.13 1.11 -8.82
C ALA A 308 1.90 0.52 -7.41
N LEU A 309 0.85 0.97 -6.71
CA LEU A 309 0.47 0.46 -5.39
C LEU A 309 -0.18 -0.95 -5.42
N LEU A 310 -0.47 -1.50 -6.60
CA LEU A 310 -0.93 -2.89 -6.75
C LEU A 310 0.09 -3.89 -6.21
N GLU A 311 1.38 -3.67 -6.51
CA GLU A 311 2.43 -4.58 -6.03
C GLU A 311 2.64 -4.44 -4.51
N ASP A 312 2.42 -3.27 -3.95
CA ASP A 312 2.42 -3.06 -2.50
C ASP A 312 1.25 -3.80 -1.85
N ALA A 313 0.03 -3.72 -2.40
CA ALA A 313 -1.12 -4.47 -1.93
C ALA A 313 -0.90 -5.99 -2.00
N ARG A 314 -0.33 -6.49 -3.10
CA ARG A 314 0.05 -7.91 -3.26
C ARG A 314 1.09 -8.36 -2.24
N ARG A 315 2.11 -7.55 -2.01
CA ARG A 315 3.16 -7.81 -1.01
C ARG A 315 2.56 -7.90 0.40
N ASP A 316 1.72 -6.93 0.78
CA ASP A 316 1.12 -6.88 2.11
C ASP A 316 0.11 -8.01 2.34
N TRP A 317 -0.68 -8.37 1.32
CA TRP A 317 -1.55 -9.54 1.34
C TRP A 317 -0.75 -10.85 1.46
N SER A 318 0.31 -11.01 0.67
CA SER A 318 1.16 -12.21 0.69
C SER A 318 1.93 -12.36 2.00
N ALA A 319 2.30 -11.26 2.66
CA ALA A 319 2.94 -11.30 3.98
C ALA A 319 2.05 -11.93 5.06
N LEU A 320 0.74 -11.91 4.86
CA LEU A 320 -0.24 -12.56 5.75
C LEU A 320 -0.63 -13.98 5.31
N GLY A 321 0.00 -14.52 4.27
CA GLY A 321 -0.25 -15.87 3.76
C GLY A 321 -1.22 -15.94 2.57
N GLY A 322 -1.71 -14.83 2.07
CA GLY A 322 -2.50 -14.77 0.85
C GLY A 322 -1.66 -14.97 -0.42
N LEU A 323 -2.30 -15.23 -1.53
CA LEU A 323 -1.61 -15.39 -2.82
C LEU A 323 -1.65 -14.09 -3.62
N PRO A 324 -0.57 -13.71 -4.31
CA PRO A 324 -0.57 -12.50 -5.16
C PRO A 324 -1.69 -12.49 -6.21
N ILE A 325 -2.11 -13.67 -6.69
CA ILE A 325 -3.18 -13.82 -7.66
C ILE A 325 -4.57 -13.46 -7.10
N ASP A 326 -4.73 -13.47 -5.78
CA ASP A 326 -5.99 -13.06 -5.15
C ASP A 326 -6.25 -11.57 -5.39
N VAL A 327 -5.20 -10.74 -5.61
CA VAL A 327 -5.31 -9.30 -5.85
C VAL A 327 -5.21 -9.01 -7.34
N GLN A 328 -6.33 -8.69 -7.97
CA GLN A 328 -6.42 -8.51 -9.41
C GLN A 328 -6.86 -7.08 -9.78
N PRO A 329 -6.15 -6.41 -10.71
CA PRO A 329 -6.50 -5.06 -11.12
C PRO A 329 -7.75 -5.05 -12.01
N LEU A 330 -8.65 -4.10 -11.78
CA LEU A 330 -9.86 -3.91 -12.61
C LEU A 330 -9.51 -3.71 -14.09
N GLY A 331 -8.33 -3.15 -14.39
CA GLY A 331 -7.88 -2.85 -15.75
C GLY A 331 -7.76 -4.09 -16.68
N GLN A 332 -7.67 -5.30 -16.13
CA GLN A 332 -7.61 -6.52 -16.95
C GLN A 332 -8.94 -6.87 -17.64
N TRP A 333 -10.07 -6.34 -17.16
CA TRP A 333 -11.37 -6.48 -17.84
C TRP A 333 -11.70 -5.21 -18.61
N LYS A 334 -12.15 -5.38 -19.85
CA LYS A 334 -12.59 -4.25 -20.67
C LYS A 334 -13.86 -3.62 -20.05
N LEU A 335 -14.02 -2.31 -20.25
CA LEU A 335 -15.23 -1.60 -19.83
C LEU A 335 -16.46 -2.19 -20.54
N GLY A 336 -17.54 -2.44 -19.79
CA GLY A 336 -18.78 -3.07 -20.29
C GLY A 336 -18.70 -4.60 -20.42
N VAL A 337 -17.60 -5.23 -19.98
CA VAL A 337 -17.47 -6.68 -19.90
C VAL A 337 -17.54 -7.10 -18.44
N PRO A 338 -18.34 -8.12 -18.07
CA PRO A 338 -18.41 -8.59 -16.69
C PRO A 338 -17.05 -8.96 -16.11
N ILE A 339 -16.83 -8.67 -14.83
CA ILE A 339 -15.62 -9.04 -14.11
C ILE A 339 -15.63 -10.56 -13.89
N GLY A 340 -14.75 -11.28 -14.59
CA GLY A 340 -14.67 -12.73 -14.55
C GLY A 340 -14.01 -13.32 -13.29
N MET A 341 -13.84 -12.55 -12.24
CA MET A 341 -13.30 -12.98 -10.94
C MET A 341 -14.44 -13.42 -10.03
N ARG A 342 -14.45 -14.67 -9.62
CA ARG A 342 -15.49 -15.22 -8.74
C ARG A 342 -15.29 -14.79 -7.28
N GLU A 343 -14.04 -14.81 -6.83
CA GLU A 343 -13.60 -14.39 -5.49
C GLU A 343 -12.22 -13.73 -5.62
N GLY A 344 -11.89 -12.81 -4.73
CA GLY A 344 -10.62 -12.10 -4.72
C GLY A 344 -10.74 -10.67 -4.19
N ILE A 345 -9.63 -9.96 -4.30
CA ILE A 345 -9.50 -8.55 -3.97
C ILE A 345 -9.39 -7.77 -5.27
N LEU A 346 -10.45 -7.06 -5.63
CA LEU A 346 -10.48 -6.24 -6.83
C LEU A 346 -9.72 -4.93 -6.56
N PHE A 347 -8.55 -4.80 -7.18
CA PHE A 347 -7.76 -3.58 -7.07
C PHE A 347 -8.20 -2.56 -8.11
N VAL A 348 -8.51 -1.34 -7.64
CA VAL A 348 -9.05 -0.25 -8.46
C VAL A 348 -8.26 1.03 -8.17
N THR A 349 -8.01 1.87 -9.17
CA THR A 349 -7.49 3.21 -8.90
C THR A 349 -8.62 4.24 -8.91
N TYR A 350 -8.48 5.33 -8.11
CA TYR A 350 -9.48 6.41 -8.14
C TYR A 350 -9.75 6.98 -9.55
N PRO A 351 -8.72 7.20 -10.39
CA PRO A 351 -8.97 7.57 -11.78
C PRO A 351 -9.77 6.55 -12.57
N THR A 352 -9.53 5.25 -12.34
CA THR A 352 -10.29 4.18 -13.00
C THR A 352 -11.73 4.13 -12.48
N LEU A 353 -11.95 4.23 -11.17
CA LEU A 353 -13.29 4.20 -10.56
C LEU A 353 -14.24 5.26 -11.16
N ARG A 354 -13.75 6.48 -11.43
CA ARG A 354 -14.52 7.56 -12.01
C ARG A 354 -14.74 7.45 -13.52
N SER A 355 -14.01 6.56 -14.19
CA SER A 355 -14.01 6.49 -15.66
C SER A 355 -15.25 5.79 -16.20
N GLY A 356 -15.67 6.23 -17.38
CA GLY A 356 -16.82 5.67 -18.06
C GLY A 356 -17.07 6.29 -19.42
N ARG A 357 -18.03 5.72 -20.13
CA ARG A 357 -18.62 6.23 -21.39
C ARG A 357 -20.10 6.46 -21.14
N SER A 358 -20.79 7.00 -22.14
CA SER A 358 -22.25 7.26 -22.06
C SER A 358 -23.07 5.98 -21.85
N ASP A 359 -22.56 4.84 -22.25
CA ASP A 359 -23.24 3.53 -22.23
C ASP A 359 -22.79 2.59 -21.11
N ALA A 360 -21.67 2.88 -20.45
CA ALA A 360 -21.11 2.05 -19.37
C ALA A 360 -20.13 2.82 -18.51
N THR A 361 -20.13 2.55 -17.21
CA THR A 361 -19.15 3.11 -16.26
C THR A 361 -18.41 1.99 -15.52
N ARG A 362 -17.21 2.29 -15.05
CA ARG A 362 -16.44 1.36 -14.17
C ARG A 362 -17.16 1.13 -12.84
N LEU A 363 -17.83 2.14 -12.34
CA LEU A 363 -18.61 2.00 -11.10
C LEU A 363 -19.73 0.97 -11.27
N GLU A 364 -20.51 1.05 -12.35
CA GLU A 364 -21.56 0.07 -12.65
C GLU A 364 -21.00 -1.36 -12.81
N GLN A 365 -19.89 -1.51 -13.52
CA GLN A 365 -19.21 -2.79 -13.67
C GLN A 365 -18.77 -3.40 -12.32
N ILE A 366 -18.29 -2.56 -11.38
CA ILE A 366 -17.92 -2.99 -10.04
C ILE A 366 -19.16 -3.37 -9.23
N LEU A 367 -20.24 -2.57 -9.30
CA LEU A 367 -21.50 -2.84 -8.59
C LEU A 367 -22.16 -4.13 -9.06
N GLU A 368 -22.13 -4.40 -10.38
CA GLU A 368 -22.61 -5.67 -10.96
C GLU A 368 -21.81 -6.86 -10.42
N TRP A 369 -20.48 -6.75 -10.35
CA TRP A 369 -19.62 -7.80 -9.78
C TRP A 369 -19.84 -7.97 -8.29
N ALA A 370 -19.97 -6.89 -7.56
CA ALA A 370 -20.22 -6.91 -6.11
C ALA A 370 -21.56 -7.58 -5.78
N GLY A 371 -22.63 -7.22 -6.52
CA GLY A 371 -24.00 -7.67 -6.24
C GLY A 371 -24.63 -6.92 -5.08
N GLU A 372 -25.95 -7.02 -4.96
CA GLU A 372 -26.76 -6.27 -3.98
C GLU A 372 -26.42 -6.65 -2.52
N ASP A 373 -26.10 -7.92 -2.27
CA ASP A 373 -25.78 -8.46 -0.95
C ASP A 373 -24.27 -8.34 -0.58
N PHE A 374 -23.55 -7.47 -1.28
CA PHE A 374 -22.12 -7.32 -1.03
C PHE A 374 -21.84 -6.89 0.43
N ASP A 375 -21.22 -7.79 1.18
CA ASP A 375 -20.83 -7.58 2.58
C ASP A 375 -19.31 -7.58 2.78
N GLY A 376 -18.56 -7.60 1.69
CA GLY A 376 -17.09 -7.51 1.69
C GLY A 376 -16.57 -6.17 2.19
N LEU A 377 -15.26 -6.03 2.20
CA LEU A 377 -14.57 -4.80 2.58
C LEU A 377 -14.30 -3.93 1.35
N ILE A 378 -14.65 -2.65 1.43
CA ILE A 378 -14.18 -1.58 0.54
C ILE A 378 -13.08 -0.83 1.29
N VAL A 379 -11.88 -0.86 0.75
CA VAL A 379 -10.73 -0.11 1.24
C VAL A 379 -10.53 1.12 0.38
N PHE A 380 -10.49 2.29 1.01
CA PHE A 380 -10.06 3.54 0.41
C PHE A 380 -8.64 3.84 0.90
N ASP A 381 -7.66 3.29 0.21
CA ASP A 381 -6.24 3.53 0.48
C ASP A 381 -5.82 4.88 -0.13
N GLU A 382 -4.97 5.63 0.59
CA GLU A 382 -4.69 7.04 0.30
C GLU A 382 -5.99 7.86 0.14
N ALA A 383 -6.92 7.68 1.08
CA ALA A 383 -8.29 8.21 1.04
C ALA A 383 -8.36 9.73 0.83
N HIS A 384 -7.29 10.48 1.14
CA HIS A 384 -7.18 11.91 0.83
C HIS A 384 -7.35 12.21 -0.68
N ALA A 385 -7.17 11.22 -1.57
CA ALA A 385 -7.48 11.37 -2.99
C ALA A 385 -8.96 11.66 -3.26
N MET A 386 -9.85 11.38 -2.31
CA MET A 386 -11.27 11.74 -2.36
C MET A 386 -11.57 13.13 -1.78
N ALA A 387 -10.57 13.88 -1.33
CA ALA A 387 -10.77 15.24 -0.84
C ALA A 387 -11.55 16.09 -1.85
N ASN A 388 -12.31 17.07 -1.35
CA ASN A 388 -13.22 17.90 -2.15
C ASN A 388 -14.38 17.14 -2.85
N ALA A 389 -14.74 15.96 -2.40
CA ALA A 389 -15.94 15.24 -2.90
C ALA A 389 -17.21 16.09 -2.77
N ALA A 390 -17.30 16.89 -1.71
CA ALA A 390 -18.44 17.79 -1.46
C ALA A 390 -18.53 18.99 -2.41
N GLY A 391 -17.40 19.35 -3.09
CA GLY A 391 -17.29 20.65 -3.72
C GLY A 391 -17.19 21.76 -2.67
N GLY A 392 -17.42 23.00 -3.05
CA GLY A 392 -17.33 24.13 -2.12
C GLY A 392 -17.56 25.47 -2.79
N GLU A 393 -17.46 26.55 -2.02
CA GLU A 393 -17.38 27.90 -2.54
C GLU A 393 -15.91 28.27 -2.77
N GLY A 394 -15.56 28.52 -4.00
CA GLY A 394 -14.24 29.04 -4.38
C GLY A 394 -14.28 30.56 -4.59
N SER A 395 -13.12 31.19 -4.72
CA SER A 395 -12.99 32.62 -4.97
C SER A 395 -13.72 33.13 -6.23
N ARG A 396 -14.18 32.22 -7.09
CA ARG A 396 -14.91 32.51 -8.35
C ARG A 396 -16.30 31.85 -8.42
N GLY A 397 -16.90 31.47 -7.26
CA GLY A 397 -18.22 30.83 -7.18
C GLY A 397 -18.18 29.35 -6.80
N LYS A 398 -19.30 28.64 -6.96
CA LYS A 398 -19.41 27.22 -6.60
C LYS A 398 -18.44 26.35 -7.40
N VAL A 399 -17.58 25.61 -6.69
CA VAL A 399 -16.67 24.64 -7.27
C VAL A 399 -17.33 23.26 -7.20
N LYS A 400 -17.42 22.58 -8.35
CA LYS A 400 -17.92 21.21 -8.42
C LYS A 400 -17.00 20.28 -7.61
N GLY A 401 -17.58 19.31 -6.92
CA GLY A 401 -16.81 18.28 -6.23
C GLY A 401 -15.89 17.50 -7.17
N SER A 402 -14.79 16.97 -6.63
CA SER A 402 -13.87 16.15 -7.41
C SER A 402 -14.56 14.89 -7.91
N GLU A 403 -14.45 14.58 -9.19
CA GLU A 403 -15.06 13.39 -9.80
C GLU A 403 -14.60 12.08 -9.11
N GLN A 404 -13.36 12.03 -8.65
CA GLN A 404 -12.82 10.89 -7.89
C GLN A 404 -13.51 10.76 -6.53
N GLY A 405 -13.67 11.86 -5.83
CA GLY A 405 -14.35 11.90 -4.54
C GLY A 405 -15.83 11.52 -4.68
N ILE A 406 -16.52 12.04 -5.70
CA ILE A 406 -17.92 11.70 -5.98
C ILE A 406 -18.06 10.20 -6.26
N ALA A 407 -17.18 9.60 -7.09
CA ALA A 407 -17.22 8.17 -7.38
C ALA A 407 -16.96 7.31 -6.13
N GLY A 408 -16.04 7.74 -5.26
CA GLY A 408 -15.77 7.09 -3.97
C GLY A 408 -16.93 7.20 -2.97
N VAL A 409 -17.66 8.31 -2.95
CA VAL A 409 -18.87 8.45 -2.16
C VAL A 409 -19.99 7.56 -2.71
N ARG A 410 -20.16 7.53 -4.04
CA ARG A 410 -21.21 6.73 -4.68
C ARG A 410 -21.06 5.24 -4.41
N ILE A 411 -19.87 4.66 -4.53
CA ILE A 411 -19.69 3.22 -4.33
C ILE A 411 -20.03 2.79 -2.89
N GLN A 412 -19.67 3.58 -1.89
CA GLN A 412 -20.01 3.25 -0.51
C GLN A 412 -21.49 3.47 -0.19
N ASN A 413 -22.16 4.43 -0.85
CA ASN A 413 -23.59 4.69 -0.67
C ASN A 413 -24.47 3.66 -1.37
N LEU A 414 -24.01 3.08 -2.50
CA LEU A 414 -24.76 2.08 -3.26
C LEU A 414 -24.56 0.64 -2.75
N LEU A 415 -23.66 0.44 -1.79
CA LEU A 415 -23.39 -0.87 -1.17
C LEU A 415 -23.59 -0.78 0.36
N PRO A 416 -24.84 -0.76 0.86
CA PRO A 416 -25.15 -0.50 2.28
C PRO A 416 -24.51 -1.50 3.24
N ARG A 417 -24.44 -2.78 2.85
CA ARG A 417 -23.88 -3.86 3.68
C ARG A 417 -22.35 -3.93 3.65
N ALA A 418 -21.70 -3.24 2.70
CA ALA A 418 -20.23 -3.19 2.63
C ALA A 418 -19.62 -2.66 3.93
N ARG A 419 -18.51 -3.25 4.35
CA ARG A 419 -17.63 -2.69 5.36
C ARG A 419 -16.72 -1.68 4.70
N VAL A 420 -16.44 -0.58 5.36
CA VAL A 420 -15.62 0.50 4.77
C VAL A 420 -14.44 0.82 5.67
N LEU A 421 -13.26 0.79 5.10
CA LEU A 421 -12.02 1.19 5.76
C LEU A 421 -11.36 2.32 4.96
N TYR A 422 -11.19 3.46 5.62
CA TYR A 422 -10.43 4.58 5.08
C TYR A 422 -9.00 4.51 5.61
N ALA A 423 -8.00 4.66 4.76
CA ALA A 423 -6.60 4.69 5.15
C ALA A 423 -5.91 5.92 4.55
N SER A 424 -5.40 6.81 5.41
CA SER A 424 -4.68 8.01 4.98
C SER A 424 -3.83 8.58 6.09
N ALA A 425 -2.58 8.91 5.82
CA ALA A 425 -1.70 9.58 6.78
C ALA A 425 -2.11 11.01 7.13
N THR A 426 -2.97 11.63 6.32
CA THR A 426 -3.39 13.04 6.45
C THR A 426 -4.88 13.19 6.80
N GLY A 427 -5.51 12.13 7.31
CA GLY A 427 -6.96 12.07 7.52
C GLY A 427 -7.55 13.21 8.36
N ALA A 428 -6.91 13.55 9.46
CA ALA A 428 -7.39 14.57 10.39
C ALA A 428 -6.72 15.95 10.21
N SER A 429 -6.03 16.19 9.10
CA SER A 429 -5.33 17.48 8.84
C SER A 429 -6.24 18.53 8.20
N ASP A 430 -7.32 18.13 7.54
CA ASP A 430 -8.26 19.03 6.86
C ASP A 430 -9.65 18.41 6.83
N VAL A 431 -10.69 19.23 7.04
CA VAL A 431 -12.09 18.78 7.04
C VAL A 431 -12.51 18.15 5.71
N ASN A 432 -11.95 18.60 4.60
CA ASN A 432 -12.19 18.01 3.28
C ASN A 432 -11.72 16.55 3.19
N ASN A 433 -10.78 16.15 4.08
CA ASN A 433 -10.32 14.77 4.21
C ASN A 433 -11.29 13.87 5.00
N LEU A 434 -12.35 14.43 5.59
CA LEU A 434 -13.42 13.68 6.27
C LEU A 434 -14.76 13.79 5.55
N ALA A 435 -14.96 14.80 4.71
CA ALA A 435 -16.22 15.07 4.01
C ALA A 435 -16.71 13.95 3.06
N TYR A 436 -15.85 13.00 2.72
CA TYR A 436 -16.18 11.80 1.94
C TYR A 436 -16.49 10.57 2.81
N ALA A 437 -16.20 10.65 4.11
CA ALA A 437 -16.26 9.49 5.00
C ALA A 437 -17.67 9.27 5.57
N THR A 438 -18.63 9.00 4.69
CA THR A 438 -20.06 8.87 5.01
C THR A 438 -20.35 7.77 6.02
N ARG A 439 -19.43 6.81 6.20
CA ARG A 439 -19.60 5.67 7.10
C ARG A 439 -19.06 5.90 8.51
N LEU A 440 -18.54 7.09 8.83
CA LEU A 440 -18.07 7.41 10.19
C LEU A 440 -19.17 7.97 11.10
N GLY A 441 -20.37 8.25 10.57
CA GLY A 441 -21.44 8.83 11.36
C GLY A 441 -21.15 10.25 11.85
N LEU A 442 -20.45 11.05 11.03
CA LEU A 442 -20.09 12.44 11.36
C LEU A 442 -21.26 13.42 11.23
N TRP A 443 -22.31 13.06 10.52
CA TRP A 443 -23.53 13.83 10.30
C TRP A 443 -24.74 12.90 10.13
N GLY A 444 -25.93 13.45 10.30
CA GLY A 444 -27.19 12.71 10.18
C GLY A 444 -27.88 12.46 11.53
N PRO A 445 -28.78 11.49 11.63
CA PRO A 445 -29.49 11.18 12.86
C PRO A 445 -28.55 10.93 14.05
N GLU A 446 -28.96 11.41 15.22
CA GLU A 446 -28.21 11.27 16.50
C GLU A 446 -26.81 11.91 16.51
N THR A 447 -26.50 12.80 15.55
CA THR A 447 -25.26 13.55 15.52
C THR A 447 -25.50 15.06 15.71
N ALA A 448 -24.43 15.81 15.97
CA ALA A 448 -24.48 17.27 16.11
C ALA A 448 -24.80 17.99 14.78
N PHE A 449 -24.59 17.33 13.63
CA PHE A 449 -24.68 17.94 12.31
C PHE A 449 -25.77 17.28 11.48
N ALA A 450 -26.76 18.08 11.03
CA ALA A 450 -27.88 17.56 10.27
C ALA A 450 -27.49 16.93 8.92
N ASN A 451 -26.42 17.44 8.29
CA ASN A 451 -25.93 16.96 7.01
C ASN A 451 -24.42 17.28 6.84
N ARG A 452 -23.83 16.77 5.76
CA ARG A 452 -22.42 16.93 5.42
C ARG A 452 -22.00 18.41 5.28
N GLU A 453 -22.87 19.21 4.67
CA GLU A 453 -22.60 20.63 4.40
C GLU A 453 -22.47 21.42 5.71
N ALA A 454 -23.36 21.18 6.68
CA ALA A 454 -23.29 21.76 8.02
C ALA A 454 -22.00 21.32 8.74
N PHE A 455 -21.69 20.03 8.73
CA PHE A 455 -20.44 19.50 9.30
C PHE A 455 -19.22 20.21 8.71
N VAL A 456 -19.10 20.28 7.37
CA VAL A 456 -17.94 20.89 6.70
C VAL A 456 -17.84 22.39 7.01
N ALA A 457 -18.95 23.11 7.08
CA ALA A 457 -18.95 24.53 7.40
C ALA A 457 -18.48 24.80 8.83
N ASP A 458 -19.08 24.14 9.82
CA ASP A 458 -18.77 24.35 11.23
C ASP A 458 -17.33 23.93 11.58
N ILE A 459 -16.87 22.78 11.05
CA ILE A 459 -15.50 22.32 11.31
C ILE A 459 -14.47 23.21 10.61
N ARG A 460 -14.77 23.75 9.41
CA ARG A 460 -13.89 24.68 8.73
C ARG A 460 -13.75 25.99 9.52
N ASP A 461 -14.84 26.51 10.06
CA ASP A 461 -14.85 27.73 10.87
C ASP A 461 -14.08 27.53 12.19
N GLY A 462 -14.15 26.34 12.79
CA GLY A 462 -13.41 25.97 13.99
C GLY A 462 -11.95 25.61 13.75
N GLY A 463 -11.54 25.41 12.48
CA GLY A 463 -10.16 25.14 12.07
C GLY A 463 -9.52 23.92 12.69
N ILE A 464 -8.21 23.99 13.01
CA ILE A 464 -7.43 22.86 13.53
C ILE A 464 -7.99 22.33 14.85
N ALA A 465 -8.47 23.21 15.74
CA ALA A 465 -9.01 22.81 17.04
C ALA A 465 -10.30 21.95 16.87
N ALA A 466 -11.17 22.32 15.95
CA ALA A 466 -12.36 21.52 15.66
C ALA A 466 -12.01 20.15 15.03
N MET A 467 -11.02 20.11 14.14
CA MET A 467 -10.53 18.84 13.57
C MET A 467 -9.94 17.91 14.64
N GLU A 468 -9.22 18.48 15.60
CA GLU A 468 -8.66 17.71 16.73
C GLU A 468 -9.79 17.14 17.61
N LEU A 469 -10.84 17.90 17.88
CA LEU A 469 -12.01 17.41 18.60
C LEU A 469 -12.70 16.26 17.86
N VAL A 470 -12.92 16.39 16.54
CA VAL A 470 -13.49 15.30 15.73
C VAL A 470 -12.64 14.04 15.79
N ALA A 471 -11.31 14.16 15.69
CA ALA A 471 -10.41 13.02 15.79
C ALA A 471 -10.50 12.33 17.17
N ARG A 472 -10.58 13.12 18.24
CA ARG A 472 -10.75 12.62 19.62
C ARG A 472 -12.10 11.91 19.79
N ASP A 473 -13.17 12.48 19.26
CA ASP A 473 -14.51 11.88 19.31
C ASP A 473 -14.55 10.56 18.54
N LEU A 474 -13.97 10.52 17.35
CA LEU A 474 -13.86 9.28 16.57
C LEU A 474 -13.03 8.21 17.31
N LYS A 475 -11.93 8.59 17.99
CA LYS A 475 -11.17 7.65 18.82
C LYS A 475 -11.99 7.16 19.99
N SER A 476 -12.73 8.05 20.68
CA SER A 476 -13.60 7.70 21.81
C SER A 476 -14.71 6.74 21.43
N LEU A 477 -15.12 6.74 20.17
CA LEU A 477 -16.11 5.83 19.59
C LEU A 477 -15.46 4.53 19.02
N GLY A 478 -14.12 4.42 19.04
CA GLY A 478 -13.41 3.28 18.48
C GLY A 478 -13.42 3.23 16.95
N LEU A 479 -13.54 4.37 16.27
CA LEU A 479 -13.65 4.50 14.82
C LEU A 479 -12.39 5.04 14.14
N TYR A 480 -11.39 5.44 14.93
CA TYR A 480 -10.20 6.12 14.44
C TYR A 480 -8.94 5.73 15.20
N ALA A 481 -7.86 5.54 14.49
CA ALA A 481 -6.51 5.48 15.04
C ALA A 481 -5.56 6.33 14.20
N ALA A 482 -4.63 7.04 14.85
CA ALA A 482 -3.60 7.82 14.17
C ALA A 482 -2.29 7.76 14.98
N ARG A 483 -1.35 7.02 14.44
CA ARG A 483 -0.01 6.83 15.04
C ARG A 483 1.04 7.22 14.00
N ALA A 484 2.15 7.74 14.46
CA ALA A 484 3.30 8.08 13.63
C ALA A 484 4.55 7.35 14.11
N LEU A 485 5.56 7.24 13.24
CA LEU A 485 6.87 6.78 13.69
C LEU A 485 7.49 7.83 14.62
N SER A 486 8.14 7.37 15.66
CA SER A 486 8.95 8.26 16.51
C SER A 486 10.19 8.71 15.75
N PHE A 487 10.45 10.01 15.77
CA PHE A 487 11.69 10.59 15.28
C PHE A 487 12.69 10.86 16.43
N ALA A 488 12.47 10.29 17.61
CA ALA A 488 13.39 10.42 18.74
C ALA A 488 14.76 9.87 18.35
N GLY A 489 15.81 10.67 18.55
CA GLY A 489 17.19 10.31 18.16
C GLY A 489 17.51 10.52 16.67
N VAL A 490 16.61 11.10 15.89
CA VAL A 490 16.90 11.54 14.52
C VAL A 490 17.34 13.00 14.56
N GLU A 491 18.55 13.25 14.11
CA GLU A 491 19.07 14.59 13.87
C GLU A 491 18.88 14.94 12.40
N TYR A 492 18.41 16.13 12.11
CA TYR A 492 18.35 16.66 10.75
C TYR A 492 19.03 18.02 10.68
N GLU A 493 19.76 18.26 9.61
CA GLU A 493 20.43 19.51 9.34
C GLU A 493 19.81 20.16 8.12
N ILE A 494 19.47 21.44 8.19
CA ILE A 494 19.00 22.23 7.09
C ILE A 494 20.22 22.92 6.48
N LEU A 495 20.59 22.50 5.27
CA LEU A 495 21.59 23.19 4.46
C LEU A 495 20.89 24.23 3.59
N GLU A 496 21.06 25.49 3.97
CA GLU A 496 20.61 26.61 3.12
C GLU A 496 21.64 26.83 2.00
N HIS A 497 21.18 26.77 0.76
CA HIS A 497 21.98 27.11 -0.39
C HIS A 497 21.55 28.50 -0.92
N CYS A 498 22.38 29.48 -0.71
CA CYS A 498 22.20 30.79 -1.33
C CYS A 498 22.47 30.68 -2.84
N LEU A 499 21.48 30.99 -3.66
CA LEU A 499 21.66 31.06 -5.10
C LEU A 499 22.67 32.18 -5.42
N THR A 500 23.61 31.91 -6.32
CA THR A 500 24.47 32.92 -6.88
C THR A 500 23.69 33.77 -7.89
N PRO A 501 24.12 35.02 -8.19
CA PRO A 501 23.45 35.86 -9.17
C PRO A 501 23.27 35.22 -10.56
N ASP A 502 24.07 34.20 -10.88
CA ASP A 502 24.06 33.46 -12.16
C ASP A 502 23.22 32.18 -12.12
N GLN A 503 22.62 31.80 -10.98
CA GLN A 503 21.68 30.70 -10.79
C GLN A 503 20.24 31.18 -10.69
#